data_a4663a7040f251b8cf00c56a3802a934
#
_entry.id   a4663a7040f251b8cf00c56a3802a934
#
_cell.length_a   1.000
_cell.length_b   1.000
_cell.length_c   1.000
_cell.angle_alpha   90.00
_cell.angle_beta   90.00
_cell.angle_gamma   90.00
#
_symmetry.space_group_name_H-M   'P 1'
#
loop_
_entity.id
_entity.type
_entity.pdbx_description
1 polymer ?
#
loop_
_entity_poly.entity_id
_entity_poly.type
_entity_poly.pdbx_seq_one_letter_code
_entity_poly.pdbx_strand_id
1 'polypeptide(L)'
;LLANRLLLNLFSAVIYVLVFRLAYVQYLYPVWGYMGYKYFVHSRWVSLLTIILAVFPILFYKARKIPSDFISIFVYIFIVAPSIISMEYGSANYNSVVLIQIFYSLSMIAFFSIKYHDKVIHRTKENAIPVNVYYVAVIIVLLTVIATYHSNMRFASVEEVYDLREETAEINTNPIVGYFMLWLANFFSPLFVATGLVKKNIKIVLLGFFCAIVVYMSTALKSAFFTPLFCLLVFSVVKKRNHEIISLFPSIVLFFSLLYFIGAAVDNNLAFVALSLFIMRTFGISALLTPGYITVFNSMPHTYYSHVRIINSITGMYPFSEPVLGKAVWSAYTGEA
;
A
#
# COMPACT_ATOMS: atom_id res chain seq x y z
N LEU A 1 10.39 -28.92 -12.43
CA LEU A 1 9.28 -28.16 -11.81
C LEU A 1 9.73 -26.77 -11.31
N LEU A 2 10.84 -26.63 -10.57
CA LEU A 2 11.35 -25.33 -10.06
C LEU A 2 11.78 -24.40 -11.20
N ALA A 3 12.47 -24.89 -12.22
CA ALA A 3 12.89 -24.09 -13.37
C ALA A 3 11.69 -23.52 -14.14
N ASN A 4 10.65 -24.31 -14.36
CA ASN A 4 9.42 -23.86 -15.02
C ASN A 4 8.69 -22.76 -14.23
N ARG A 5 8.76 -22.79 -12.89
CA ARG A 5 8.15 -21.76 -12.04
C ARG A 5 8.93 -20.45 -12.08
N LEU A 6 10.26 -20.53 -12.05
CA LEU A 6 11.11 -19.34 -12.17
C LEU A 6 10.88 -18.66 -13.52
N LEU A 7 10.85 -19.44 -14.60
CA LEU A 7 10.57 -18.92 -15.94
C LEU A 7 9.19 -18.26 -16.02
N LEU A 8 8.16 -18.88 -15.45
CA LEU A 8 6.80 -18.31 -15.41
C LEU A 8 6.76 -16.99 -14.64
N ASN A 9 7.40 -16.92 -13.47
CA ASN A 9 7.45 -15.69 -12.68
C ASN A 9 8.26 -14.60 -13.39
N LEU A 10 9.38 -14.95 -14.01
CA LEU A 10 10.19 -14.00 -14.77
C LEU A 10 9.42 -13.45 -15.96
N PHE A 11 8.78 -14.32 -16.73
CA PHE A 11 7.94 -13.93 -17.87
C PHE A 11 6.79 -13.03 -17.43
N SER A 12 6.11 -13.39 -16.32
CA SER A 12 5.04 -12.57 -15.73
C SER A 12 5.56 -11.19 -15.30
N ALA A 13 6.77 -11.11 -14.72
CA ALA A 13 7.36 -9.84 -14.31
C ALA A 13 7.68 -8.94 -15.53
N VAL A 14 8.21 -9.52 -16.59
CA VAL A 14 8.47 -8.78 -17.84
C VAL A 14 7.15 -8.22 -18.40
N ILE A 15 6.12 -9.07 -18.52
CA ILE A 15 4.80 -8.63 -19.00
C ILE A 15 4.26 -7.52 -18.10
N TYR A 16 4.29 -7.70 -16.77
CA TYR A 16 3.80 -6.70 -15.82
C TYR A 16 4.48 -5.35 -16.00
N VAL A 17 5.82 -5.34 -16.05
CA VAL A 17 6.61 -4.11 -16.21
C VAL A 17 6.28 -3.43 -17.54
N LEU A 18 6.18 -4.18 -18.64
CA LEU A 18 5.84 -3.62 -19.95
C LEU A 18 4.40 -3.06 -19.97
N VAL A 19 3.42 -3.80 -19.45
CA VAL A 19 2.03 -3.35 -19.40
C VAL A 19 1.88 -2.14 -18.49
N PHE A 20 2.59 -2.10 -17.34
CA PHE A 20 2.56 -0.93 -16.47
C PHE A 20 3.20 0.31 -17.13
N ARG A 21 4.29 0.15 -17.88
CA ARG A 21 4.88 1.24 -18.68
C ARG A 21 3.88 1.82 -19.68
N LEU A 22 3.17 0.95 -20.40
CA LEU A 22 2.11 1.35 -21.33
C LEU A 22 0.97 2.04 -20.60
N ALA A 23 0.52 1.49 -19.47
CA ALA A 23 -0.53 2.08 -18.65
C ALA A 23 -0.13 3.45 -18.08
N TYR A 24 1.14 3.64 -17.72
CA TYR A 24 1.64 4.94 -17.27
C TYR A 24 1.50 6.00 -18.37
N VAL A 25 1.91 5.67 -19.60
CA VAL A 25 1.88 6.60 -20.73
C VAL A 25 0.46 6.85 -21.24
N GLN A 26 -0.42 5.83 -21.23
CA GLN A 26 -1.76 5.95 -21.79
C GLN A 26 -2.83 6.40 -20.81
N TYR A 27 -2.69 6.07 -19.52
CA TYR A 27 -3.70 6.34 -18.51
C TYR A 27 -3.24 7.30 -17.42
N LEU A 28 -2.05 7.07 -16.83
CA LEU A 28 -1.63 7.87 -15.69
C LEU A 28 -1.24 9.29 -16.10
N TYR A 29 -0.29 9.43 -17.01
CA TYR A 29 0.19 10.73 -17.42
C TYR A 29 -0.89 11.60 -18.11
N PRO A 30 -1.65 11.12 -19.12
CA PRO A 30 -2.59 11.97 -19.83
C PRO A 30 -3.82 12.39 -18.99
N VAL A 31 -4.30 11.49 -18.12
CA VAL A 31 -5.51 11.73 -17.34
C VAL A 31 -5.22 12.41 -16.02
N TRP A 32 -4.10 12.02 -15.35
CA TRP A 32 -3.76 12.44 -13.99
C TRP A 32 -2.51 13.31 -13.92
N GLY A 33 -2.06 13.87 -15.06
CA GLY A 33 -0.89 14.76 -15.12
C GLY A 33 -1.01 15.97 -14.20
N TYR A 34 -2.22 16.51 -14.03
CA TYR A 34 -2.49 17.61 -13.08
C TYR A 34 -2.21 17.23 -11.61
N MET A 35 -2.23 15.93 -11.28
CA MET A 35 -1.82 15.44 -9.97
C MET A 35 -0.30 15.24 -9.83
N GLY A 36 0.52 15.72 -10.79
CA GLY A 36 1.98 15.63 -10.73
C GLY A 36 2.59 14.42 -11.44
N TYR A 37 1.83 13.60 -12.17
CA TYR A 37 2.42 12.59 -13.05
C TYR A 37 3.14 13.29 -14.20
N LYS A 38 4.47 13.14 -14.23
CA LYS A 38 5.35 13.73 -15.27
C LYS A 38 5.76 12.64 -16.24
N TYR A 39 6.09 13.03 -17.48
CA TYR A 39 6.58 12.11 -18.49
C TYR A 39 7.77 12.71 -19.23
N PHE A 40 8.95 12.22 -18.89
CA PHE A 40 10.20 12.54 -19.59
C PHE A 40 10.65 11.35 -20.43
N VAL A 41 11.02 11.63 -21.66
CA VAL A 41 11.52 10.60 -22.58
C VAL A 41 13.04 10.48 -22.43
N HIS A 42 13.49 9.30 -22.09
CA HIS A 42 14.91 8.99 -21.95
C HIS A 42 15.43 8.09 -23.09
N SER A 43 16.74 7.88 -23.13
CA SER A 43 17.37 6.98 -24.08
C SER A 43 16.89 5.54 -23.89
N ARG A 44 16.99 4.74 -24.97
CA ARG A 44 16.62 3.31 -24.92
C ARG A 44 17.42 2.52 -23.87
N TRP A 45 18.67 2.93 -23.60
CA TRP A 45 19.51 2.31 -22.58
C TRP A 45 19.00 2.55 -21.17
N VAL A 46 18.51 3.76 -20.88
CA VAL A 46 17.87 4.09 -19.61
C VAL A 46 16.61 3.24 -19.42
N SER A 47 15.77 3.16 -20.43
CA SER A 47 14.55 2.35 -20.37
C SER A 47 14.87 0.87 -20.16
N LEU A 48 15.90 0.34 -20.84
CA LEU A 48 16.34 -1.04 -20.67
C LEU A 48 16.85 -1.28 -19.23
N LEU A 49 17.68 -0.38 -18.71
CA LEU A 49 18.19 -0.47 -17.33
C LEU A 49 17.04 -0.45 -16.31
N THR A 50 16.08 0.44 -16.46
CA THR A 50 14.89 0.49 -15.58
C THR A 50 14.08 -0.81 -15.62
N ILE A 51 13.88 -1.41 -16.82
CA ILE A 51 13.21 -2.71 -16.96
C ILE A 51 14.01 -3.79 -16.23
N ILE A 52 15.33 -3.84 -16.42
CA ILE A 52 16.19 -4.81 -15.73
C ILE A 52 16.07 -4.64 -14.22
N LEU A 53 16.20 -3.42 -13.69
CA LEU A 53 16.10 -3.15 -12.26
C LEU A 53 14.73 -3.52 -11.67
N ALA A 54 13.67 -3.33 -12.43
CA ALA A 54 12.31 -3.70 -12.00
C ALA A 54 12.09 -5.22 -12.02
N VAL A 55 12.63 -5.94 -13.01
CA VAL A 55 12.41 -7.40 -13.20
C VAL A 55 13.38 -8.24 -12.36
N PHE A 56 14.63 -7.81 -12.20
CA PHE A 56 15.70 -8.59 -11.60
C PHE A 56 15.39 -9.17 -10.21
N PRO A 57 14.68 -8.46 -9.29
CA PRO A 57 14.33 -9.00 -7.98
C PRO A 57 13.53 -10.31 -8.04
N ILE A 58 12.74 -10.53 -9.09
CA ILE A 58 11.90 -11.74 -9.24
C ILE A 58 12.73 -13.03 -9.32
N LEU A 59 13.97 -12.96 -9.76
CA LEU A 59 14.87 -14.12 -9.75
C LEU A 59 15.08 -14.72 -8.34
N PHE A 60 14.89 -13.91 -7.31
CA PHE A 60 15.03 -14.31 -5.90
C PHE A 60 13.70 -14.71 -5.25
N TYR A 61 12.57 -14.49 -5.94
CA TYR A 61 11.25 -14.85 -5.45
C TYR A 61 11.01 -16.37 -5.51
N LYS A 62 10.81 -17.00 -4.37
CA LYS A 62 10.72 -18.46 -4.26
C LYS A 62 9.29 -19.00 -4.30
N ALA A 63 8.28 -18.15 -4.17
CA ALA A 63 6.86 -18.51 -4.13
C ALA A 63 6.57 -19.65 -3.13
N ARG A 64 7.13 -19.54 -1.92
CA ARG A 64 6.88 -20.49 -0.83
C ARG A 64 5.45 -20.29 -0.29
N LYS A 65 4.91 -21.30 0.36
CA LYS A 65 3.54 -21.26 0.93
C LYS A 65 3.48 -20.57 2.29
N ILE A 66 4.18 -19.46 2.44
CA ILE A 66 4.25 -18.70 3.70
C ILE A 66 3.64 -17.29 3.51
N PRO A 67 2.98 -16.75 4.54
CA PRO A 67 2.34 -15.43 4.45
C PRO A 67 3.30 -14.30 4.03
N SER A 68 4.57 -14.38 4.41
CA SER A 68 5.58 -13.39 4.03
C SER A 68 5.83 -13.34 2.52
N ASP A 69 5.83 -14.49 1.83
CA ASP A 69 6.00 -14.52 0.37
C ASP A 69 4.80 -13.91 -0.34
N PHE A 70 3.59 -14.07 0.23
CA PHE A 70 2.40 -13.42 -0.25
C PHE A 70 2.50 -11.90 -0.10
N ILE A 71 2.85 -11.41 1.09
CA ILE A 71 3.03 -9.97 1.34
C ILE A 71 4.12 -9.40 0.43
N SER A 72 5.24 -10.11 0.29
CA SER A 72 6.38 -9.64 -0.51
C SER A 72 6.04 -9.45 -1.98
N ILE A 73 5.23 -10.34 -2.57
CA ILE A 73 4.82 -10.18 -3.96
C ILE A 73 3.84 -9.02 -4.14
N PHE A 74 2.98 -8.73 -3.16
CA PHE A 74 2.13 -7.55 -3.17
C PHE A 74 2.95 -6.25 -3.09
N VAL A 75 3.94 -6.19 -2.19
CA VAL A 75 4.87 -5.05 -2.10
C VAL A 75 5.59 -4.83 -3.44
N TYR A 76 6.02 -5.91 -4.09
CA TYR A 76 6.64 -5.82 -5.40
C TYR A 76 5.70 -5.23 -6.46
N ILE A 77 4.48 -5.78 -6.59
CA ILE A 77 3.52 -5.38 -7.61
C ILE A 77 2.98 -3.96 -7.38
N PHE A 78 2.62 -3.62 -6.15
CA PHE A 78 1.91 -2.36 -5.89
C PHE A 78 2.82 -1.20 -5.51
N ILE A 79 4.06 -1.47 -5.12
CA ILE A 79 4.98 -0.43 -4.64
C ILE A 79 6.28 -0.41 -5.46
N VAL A 80 7.06 -1.49 -5.43
CA VAL A 80 8.45 -1.46 -5.90
C VAL A 80 8.56 -1.29 -7.41
N ALA A 81 7.91 -2.15 -8.18
CA ALA A 81 7.99 -2.08 -9.63
C ALA A 81 7.36 -0.79 -10.21
N PRO A 82 6.16 -0.35 -9.75
CA PRO A 82 5.62 0.95 -10.15
C PRO A 82 6.54 2.12 -9.81
N SER A 83 7.14 2.14 -8.61
CA SER A 83 8.06 3.22 -8.19
C SER A 83 9.33 3.25 -9.04
N ILE A 84 9.94 2.10 -9.34
CA ILE A 84 11.12 2.04 -10.22
C ILE A 84 10.81 2.60 -11.60
N ILE A 85 9.66 2.24 -12.18
CA ILE A 85 9.27 2.72 -13.52
C ILE A 85 8.96 4.22 -13.49
N SER A 86 8.24 4.68 -12.48
CA SER A 86 7.84 6.09 -12.38
C SER A 86 9.01 7.03 -12.13
N MET A 87 10.07 6.58 -11.46
CA MET A 87 11.30 7.37 -11.28
C MET A 87 11.95 7.70 -12.62
N GLU A 88 11.92 6.77 -13.60
CA GLU A 88 12.38 7.06 -14.96
C GLU A 88 11.55 8.17 -15.59
N TYR A 89 10.23 8.03 -15.59
CA TYR A 89 9.34 8.96 -16.26
C TYR A 89 9.17 10.29 -15.52
N GLY A 90 9.25 10.27 -14.20
CA GLY A 90 9.02 11.45 -13.36
C GLY A 90 10.21 12.39 -13.20
N SER A 91 11.41 11.99 -13.62
CA SER A 91 12.63 12.80 -13.46
C SER A 91 13.23 13.23 -14.79
N ALA A 92 13.45 14.53 -14.95
CA ALA A 92 14.15 15.06 -16.13
C ALA A 92 15.64 14.63 -16.17
N ASN A 93 16.26 14.49 -14.99
CA ASN A 93 17.64 14.03 -14.86
C ASN A 93 17.66 12.61 -14.30
N TYR A 94 17.86 11.62 -15.16
CA TYR A 94 17.89 10.21 -14.76
C TYR A 94 19.01 9.88 -13.77
N ASN A 95 20.17 10.55 -13.85
CA ASN A 95 21.28 10.29 -12.95
C ASN A 95 20.94 10.56 -11.47
N SER A 96 19.98 11.44 -11.20
CA SER A 96 19.53 11.73 -9.83
C SER A 96 18.71 10.62 -9.21
N VAL A 97 18.12 9.73 -10.01
CA VAL A 97 17.20 8.69 -9.54
C VAL A 97 17.72 7.25 -9.69
N VAL A 98 18.71 7.04 -10.56
CA VAL A 98 19.22 5.68 -10.85
C VAL A 98 19.74 4.96 -9.61
N LEU A 99 20.45 5.66 -8.72
CA LEU A 99 20.93 5.07 -7.47
C LEU A 99 19.78 4.61 -6.57
N ILE A 100 18.70 5.39 -6.52
CA ILE A 100 17.52 5.07 -5.73
C ILE A 100 16.78 3.87 -6.34
N GLN A 101 16.68 3.78 -7.68
CA GLN A 101 16.13 2.60 -8.35
C GLN A 101 16.93 1.33 -8.02
N ILE A 102 18.28 1.43 -7.98
CA ILE A 102 19.16 0.33 -7.56
C ILE A 102 18.84 -0.07 -6.12
N PHE A 103 18.72 0.89 -5.19
CA PHE A 103 18.37 0.58 -3.80
C PHE A 103 16.98 -0.07 -3.67
N TYR A 104 15.97 0.37 -4.41
CA TYR A 104 14.66 -0.27 -4.46
C TYR A 104 14.77 -1.73 -4.92
N SER A 105 15.52 -1.97 -6.00
CA SER A 105 15.76 -3.31 -6.53
C SER A 105 16.50 -4.19 -5.52
N LEU A 106 17.60 -3.71 -4.92
CA LEU A 106 18.37 -4.43 -3.91
C LEU A 106 17.57 -4.72 -2.64
N SER A 107 16.77 -3.76 -2.17
CA SER A 107 15.89 -3.94 -1.02
C SER A 107 14.88 -5.06 -1.28
N MET A 108 14.32 -5.12 -2.49
CA MET A 108 13.38 -6.17 -2.86
C MET A 108 14.06 -7.54 -3.00
N ILE A 109 15.30 -7.58 -3.52
CA ILE A 109 16.13 -8.80 -3.55
C ILE A 109 16.38 -9.29 -2.11
N ALA A 110 16.78 -8.40 -1.21
CA ALA A 110 16.98 -8.75 0.19
C ALA A 110 15.69 -9.32 0.79
N PHE A 111 14.54 -8.67 0.55
CA PHE A 111 13.25 -9.09 1.04
C PHE A 111 12.83 -10.47 0.52
N PHE A 112 13.00 -10.76 -0.77
CA PHE A 112 12.76 -12.08 -1.36
C PHE A 112 13.76 -13.15 -0.92
N SER A 113 14.98 -12.76 -0.55
CA SER A 113 16.07 -13.66 -0.14
C SER A 113 15.98 -14.09 1.31
N ILE A 114 15.19 -13.44 2.16
CA ILE A 114 15.03 -13.80 3.57
C ILE A 114 14.65 -15.28 3.65
N LYS A 115 15.57 -16.07 4.21
CA LYS A 115 15.33 -17.49 4.48
C LYS A 115 14.53 -17.59 5.76
N TYR A 116 13.28 -18.00 5.65
CA TYR A 116 12.57 -18.45 6.81
C TYR A 116 13.22 -19.74 7.29
N HIS A 117 13.85 -19.70 8.46
CA HIS A 117 14.30 -20.92 9.09
C HIS A 117 13.05 -21.64 9.59
N ASP A 118 12.79 -22.84 9.04
CA ASP A 118 11.72 -23.76 9.47
C ASP A 118 11.95 -24.33 10.89
N LYS A 119 12.82 -23.73 11.69
CA LYS A 119 12.74 -23.93 13.11
C LYS A 119 11.41 -23.38 13.55
N VAL A 120 10.39 -24.25 13.49
CA VAL A 120 9.19 -24.08 14.28
C VAL A 120 9.68 -23.67 15.65
N ILE A 121 9.58 -22.38 15.94
CA ILE A 121 9.67 -21.94 17.32
C ILE A 121 8.51 -22.69 17.96
N HIS A 122 8.80 -23.84 18.56
CA HIS A 122 7.91 -24.43 19.55
C HIS A 122 7.80 -23.36 20.63
N ARG A 123 6.93 -22.37 20.38
CA ARG A 123 6.50 -21.45 21.40
C ARG A 123 5.88 -22.35 22.46
N THR A 124 6.69 -22.62 23.48
CA THR A 124 6.16 -23.12 24.74
C THR A 124 4.95 -22.24 25.05
N LYS A 125 3.80 -22.86 25.32
CA LYS A 125 2.53 -22.18 25.63
C LYS A 125 2.66 -21.10 26.72
N GLU A 126 3.76 -21.10 27.44
CA GLU A 126 4.05 -20.31 28.63
C GLU A 126 4.22 -18.80 28.38
N ASN A 127 4.54 -18.36 27.15
CA ASN A 127 4.81 -16.95 26.88
C ASN A 127 3.80 -16.28 25.90
N ALA A 128 2.68 -16.91 25.65
CA ALA A 128 1.64 -16.30 24.83
C ALA A 128 0.85 -15.29 25.67
N ILE A 129 0.78 -14.04 25.24
CA ILE A 129 -0.10 -13.05 25.87
C ILE A 129 -1.52 -13.62 25.90
N PRO A 130 -2.16 -13.71 27.08
CA PRO A 130 -3.52 -14.23 27.20
C PRO A 130 -4.47 -13.51 26.24
N VAL A 131 -5.30 -14.25 25.54
CA VAL A 131 -6.26 -13.67 24.56
C VAL A 131 -7.16 -12.63 25.21
N ASN A 132 -7.45 -12.77 26.50
CA ASN A 132 -8.25 -11.82 27.27
C ASN A 132 -7.64 -10.41 27.31
N VAL A 133 -6.30 -10.28 27.27
CA VAL A 133 -5.62 -8.97 27.22
C VAL A 133 -5.99 -8.21 25.96
N TYR A 134 -6.07 -8.89 24.81
CA TYR A 134 -6.49 -8.25 23.56
C TYR A 134 -7.96 -7.82 23.59
N TYR A 135 -8.85 -8.59 24.24
CA TYR A 135 -10.25 -8.18 24.40
C TYR A 135 -10.38 -6.96 25.31
N VAL A 136 -9.66 -6.92 26.43
CA VAL A 136 -9.66 -5.74 27.31
C VAL A 136 -9.09 -4.52 26.59
N ALA A 137 -7.97 -4.68 25.88
CA ALA A 137 -7.35 -3.60 25.13
C ALA A 137 -8.30 -3.04 24.06
N VAL A 138 -8.94 -3.89 23.25
CA VAL A 138 -9.86 -3.42 22.21
C VAL A 138 -11.10 -2.74 22.79
N ILE A 139 -11.62 -3.22 23.92
CA ILE A 139 -12.76 -2.57 24.59
C ILE A 139 -12.40 -1.17 25.04
N ILE A 140 -11.25 -0.99 25.69
CA ILE A 140 -10.76 0.33 26.12
C ILE A 140 -10.62 1.27 24.92
N VAL A 141 -9.96 0.80 23.85
CA VAL A 141 -9.74 1.58 22.64
C VAL A 141 -11.07 1.93 21.96
N LEU A 142 -12.00 0.98 21.83
CA LEU A 142 -13.34 1.20 21.26
C LEU A 142 -14.13 2.25 22.07
N LEU A 143 -14.18 2.09 23.39
CA LEU A 143 -14.91 3.02 24.25
C LEU A 143 -14.33 4.43 24.15
N THR A 144 -13.01 4.57 24.13
CA THR A 144 -12.35 5.87 23.96
C THR A 144 -12.70 6.51 22.61
N VAL A 145 -12.63 5.75 21.52
CA VAL A 145 -12.98 6.25 20.18
C VAL A 145 -14.45 6.63 20.11
N ILE A 146 -15.36 5.77 20.58
CA ILE A 146 -16.79 6.06 20.58
C ILE A 146 -17.10 7.29 21.44
N ALA A 147 -16.52 7.40 22.63
CA ALA A 147 -16.74 8.56 23.51
C ALA A 147 -16.23 9.86 22.88
N THR A 148 -15.15 9.82 22.10
CA THR A 148 -14.60 11.02 21.46
C THR A 148 -15.42 11.45 20.24
N TYR A 149 -15.89 10.49 19.43
CA TYR A 149 -16.52 10.78 18.12
C TYR A 149 -18.04 10.57 18.09
N HIS A 150 -18.67 10.22 19.20
CA HIS A 150 -20.10 9.84 19.24
C HIS A 150 -21.03 10.85 18.56
N SER A 151 -20.73 12.15 18.65
CA SER A 151 -21.54 13.22 18.05
C SER A 151 -21.49 13.21 16.51
N ASN A 152 -20.40 12.74 15.93
CA ASN A 152 -20.16 12.81 14.47
C ASN A 152 -20.21 11.43 13.81
N MET A 153 -20.45 10.37 14.58
CA MET A 153 -20.53 9.02 14.04
C MET A 153 -21.75 8.85 13.14
N ARG A 154 -21.52 8.73 11.83
CA ARG A 154 -22.58 8.47 10.85
C ARG A 154 -22.06 7.69 9.64
N PHE A 155 -22.96 7.07 8.92
CA PHE A 155 -22.63 6.52 7.61
C PHE A 155 -22.67 7.68 6.60
N ALA A 156 -21.51 8.16 6.20
CA ALA A 156 -21.39 9.23 5.22
C ALA A 156 -21.77 8.75 3.81
N SER A 157 -22.60 9.50 3.11
CA SER A 157 -22.78 9.37 1.68
C SER A 157 -21.49 9.73 0.92
N VAL A 158 -21.43 9.48 -0.39
CA VAL A 158 -20.21 9.78 -1.18
C VAL A 158 -19.89 11.28 -1.15
N GLU A 159 -20.91 12.11 -1.08
CA GLU A 159 -20.81 13.58 -1.04
C GLU A 159 -20.33 14.08 0.33
N GLU A 160 -20.81 13.49 1.42
CA GLU A 160 -20.49 13.87 2.80
C GLU A 160 -19.15 13.33 3.33
N VAL A 161 -18.46 12.48 2.56
CA VAL A 161 -17.19 11.86 3.00
C VAL A 161 -16.13 12.91 3.35
N TYR A 162 -16.06 13.99 2.58
CA TYR A 162 -15.07 15.05 2.81
C TYR A 162 -15.43 15.89 4.02
N ASP A 163 -16.69 16.24 4.19
CA ASP A 163 -17.19 17.01 5.33
C ASP A 163 -16.96 16.25 6.65
N LEU A 164 -17.29 14.94 6.68
CA LEU A 164 -17.04 14.11 7.84
C LEU A 164 -15.54 14.01 8.19
N ARG A 165 -14.66 14.01 7.20
CA ARG A 165 -13.21 14.01 7.43
C ARG A 165 -12.70 15.31 8.01
N GLU A 166 -13.24 16.43 7.57
CA GLU A 166 -12.90 17.76 8.08
C GLU A 166 -13.38 17.91 9.52
N GLU A 167 -14.65 17.60 9.80
CA GLU A 167 -15.19 17.54 11.16
C GLU A 167 -14.38 16.64 12.09
N THR A 168 -13.96 15.46 11.61
CA THR A 168 -13.11 14.55 12.39
C THR A 168 -11.73 15.11 12.67
N ALA A 169 -11.15 15.84 11.74
CA ALA A 169 -9.84 16.49 11.90
C ALA A 169 -9.91 17.60 12.95
N GLU A 170 -11.02 18.34 13.02
CA GLU A 170 -11.25 19.39 14.03
C GLU A 170 -11.39 18.81 15.45
N ILE A 171 -12.13 17.70 15.61
CA ILE A 171 -12.32 17.05 16.92
C ILE A 171 -11.02 16.41 17.42
N ASN A 172 -10.19 15.90 16.54
CA ASN A 172 -9.01 15.10 16.91
C ASN A 172 -7.84 15.97 17.37
N THR A 173 -8.01 16.62 18.51
CA THR A 173 -6.94 17.39 19.17
C THR A 173 -5.96 16.50 19.95
N ASN A 174 -6.37 15.28 20.34
CA ASN A 174 -5.54 14.37 21.12
C ASN A 174 -4.83 13.32 20.23
N PRO A 175 -3.49 13.36 20.16
CA PRO A 175 -2.72 12.39 19.36
C PRO A 175 -2.98 10.92 19.73
N ILE A 176 -3.27 10.62 21.01
CA ILE A 176 -3.52 9.25 21.49
C ILE A 176 -4.76 8.65 20.82
N VAL A 177 -5.82 9.45 20.68
CA VAL A 177 -7.05 9.00 20.01
C VAL A 177 -6.79 8.71 18.54
N GLY A 178 -5.97 9.52 17.88
CA GLY A 178 -5.53 9.23 16.51
C GLY A 178 -4.80 7.88 16.38
N TYR A 179 -3.92 7.53 17.33
CA TYR A 179 -3.29 6.21 17.36
C TYR A 179 -4.30 5.09 17.63
N PHE A 180 -5.28 5.31 18.51
CA PHE A 180 -6.33 4.32 18.77
C PHE A 180 -7.17 4.03 17.53
N MET A 181 -7.49 5.05 16.73
CA MET A 181 -8.14 4.88 15.42
C MET A 181 -7.32 4.02 14.48
N LEU A 182 -6.01 4.31 14.36
CA LEU A 182 -5.10 3.53 13.51
C LEU A 182 -4.98 2.09 14.01
N TRP A 183 -4.94 1.85 15.32
CA TRP A 183 -4.89 0.51 15.89
C TRP A 183 -6.19 -0.26 15.67
N LEU A 184 -7.35 0.39 15.80
CA LEU A 184 -8.62 -0.26 15.47
C LEU A 184 -8.69 -0.69 14.00
N ALA A 185 -8.32 0.21 13.08
CA ALA A 185 -8.38 -0.05 11.65
C ALA A 185 -7.38 -1.11 11.18
N ASN A 186 -6.10 -0.97 11.58
CA ASN A 186 -5.00 -1.71 10.96
C ASN A 186 -4.46 -2.86 11.81
N PHE A 187 -4.82 -2.94 13.10
CA PHE A 187 -4.37 -4.00 13.99
C PHE A 187 -5.53 -4.83 14.54
N PHE A 188 -6.43 -4.23 15.34
CA PHE A 188 -7.49 -5.01 15.99
C PHE A 188 -8.50 -5.60 15.02
N SER A 189 -8.97 -4.84 14.05
CA SER A 189 -9.92 -5.32 13.05
C SER A 189 -9.37 -6.55 12.29
N PRO A 190 -8.24 -6.50 11.60
CA PRO A 190 -7.69 -7.66 10.90
C PRO A 190 -7.28 -8.80 11.85
N LEU A 191 -6.77 -8.50 13.05
CA LEU A 191 -6.41 -9.51 14.05
C LEU A 191 -7.61 -10.36 14.46
N PHE A 192 -8.75 -9.72 14.80
CA PHE A 192 -9.94 -10.45 15.21
C PHE A 192 -10.58 -11.20 14.05
N VAL A 193 -10.61 -10.62 12.84
CA VAL A 193 -11.10 -11.34 11.66
C VAL A 193 -10.24 -12.57 11.42
N ALA A 194 -8.92 -12.45 11.34
CA ALA A 194 -8.03 -13.56 11.10
C ALA A 194 -8.13 -14.64 12.20
N THR A 195 -8.13 -14.22 13.47
CA THR A 195 -8.26 -15.13 14.63
C THR A 195 -9.60 -15.87 14.61
N GLY A 196 -10.69 -15.15 14.33
CA GLY A 196 -12.03 -15.72 14.25
C GLY A 196 -12.18 -16.74 13.13
N LEU A 197 -11.57 -16.47 11.97
CA LEU A 197 -11.54 -17.39 10.83
C LEU A 197 -10.75 -18.67 11.15
N VAL A 198 -9.58 -18.54 11.78
CA VAL A 198 -8.76 -19.69 12.18
C VAL A 198 -9.48 -20.52 13.24
N LYS A 199 -10.09 -19.89 14.25
CA LYS A 199 -10.85 -20.55 15.33
C LYS A 199 -12.26 -20.98 14.92
N LYS A 200 -12.69 -20.68 13.70
CA LYS A 200 -14.08 -20.91 13.20
C LYS A 200 -15.14 -20.27 14.13
N ASN A 201 -14.84 -19.15 14.72
CA ASN A 201 -15.73 -18.44 15.64
C ASN A 201 -16.21 -17.14 15.01
N ILE A 202 -17.46 -17.15 14.56
CA ILE A 202 -18.08 -16.00 13.88
C ILE A 202 -18.18 -14.76 14.78
N LYS A 203 -18.35 -14.93 16.11
CA LYS A 203 -18.44 -13.79 17.03
C LYS A 203 -17.17 -12.96 17.05
N ILE A 204 -16.00 -13.63 16.97
CA ILE A 204 -14.71 -12.95 16.89
C ILE A 204 -14.54 -12.25 15.54
N VAL A 205 -15.00 -12.87 14.44
CA VAL A 205 -15.01 -12.24 13.11
C VAL A 205 -15.85 -10.96 13.13
N LEU A 206 -17.08 -11.05 13.69
CA LEU A 206 -17.98 -9.90 13.79
C LEU A 206 -17.40 -8.78 14.65
N LEU A 207 -16.67 -9.09 15.72
CA LEU A 207 -15.96 -8.07 16.51
C LEU A 207 -14.92 -7.32 15.65
N GLY A 208 -14.18 -8.03 14.79
CA GLY A 208 -13.24 -7.39 13.87
C GLY A 208 -13.93 -6.46 12.86
N PHE A 209 -15.07 -6.87 12.31
CA PHE A 209 -15.89 -6.00 11.46
C PHE A 209 -16.47 -4.82 12.21
N PHE A 210 -16.92 -5.02 13.44
CA PHE A 210 -17.42 -3.93 14.30
C PHE A 210 -16.34 -2.86 14.52
N CYS A 211 -15.09 -3.25 14.83
CA CYS A 211 -13.98 -2.30 14.90
C CYS A 211 -13.82 -1.47 13.61
N ALA A 212 -13.89 -2.12 12.45
CA ALA A 212 -13.79 -1.44 11.16
C ALA A 212 -14.94 -0.47 10.91
N ILE A 213 -16.18 -0.87 11.27
CA ILE A 213 -17.39 -0.03 11.13
C ILE A 213 -17.27 1.20 12.01
N VAL A 214 -16.85 1.05 13.27
CA VAL A 214 -16.66 2.18 14.19
C VAL A 214 -15.67 3.19 13.60
N VAL A 215 -14.54 2.73 13.06
CA VAL A 215 -13.56 3.62 12.41
C VAL A 215 -14.17 4.28 11.17
N TYR A 216 -14.88 3.53 10.33
CA TYR A 216 -15.51 4.09 9.14
C TYR A 216 -16.53 5.18 9.47
N MET A 217 -17.42 4.92 10.45
CA MET A 217 -18.44 5.88 10.90
C MET A 217 -17.82 7.15 11.47
N SER A 218 -16.64 7.05 12.09
CA SER A 218 -15.95 8.19 12.70
C SER A 218 -15.12 9.01 11.70
N THR A 219 -14.61 8.39 10.62
CA THR A 219 -13.57 9.02 9.76
C THR A 219 -13.89 8.99 8.28
N ALA A 220 -14.93 8.28 7.86
CA ALA A 220 -15.19 7.94 6.47
C ALA A 220 -14.00 7.32 5.70
N LEU A 221 -13.07 6.66 6.44
CA LEU A 221 -11.92 5.96 5.86
C LEU A 221 -12.36 4.63 5.23
N LYS A 222 -12.56 4.62 3.92
CA LYS A 222 -12.96 3.42 3.16
C LYS A 222 -11.98 2.26 3.34
N SER A 223 -10.69 2.52 3.48
CA SER A 223 -9.66 1.51 3.72
C SER A 223 -9.90 0.71 5.01
N ALA A 224 -10.40 1.33 6.07
CA ALA A 224 -10.74 0.64 7.31
C ALA A 224 -11.79 -0.44 7.10
N PHE A 225 -12.79 -0.17 6.25
CA PHE A 225 -13.84 -1.14 5.90
C PHE A 225 -13.32 -2.25 4.98
N PHE A 226 -12.44 -1.94 4.04
CA PHE A 226 -11.88 -2.93 3.12
C PHE A 226 -10.84 -3.86 3.75
N THR A 227 -10.17 -3.45 4.85
CA THR A 227 -9.15 -4.27 5.51
C THR A 227 -9.67 -5.63 5.99
N PRO A 228 -10.80 -5.74 6.73
CA PRO A 228 -11.35 -7.03 7.13
C PRO A 228 -11.84 -7.88 5.94
N LEU A 229 -12.38 -7.27 4.89
CA LEU A 229 -12.75 -7.96 3.66
C LEU A 229 -11.51 -8.54 2.96
N PHE A 230 -10.42 -7.80 2.92
CA PHE A 230 -9.15 -8.29 2.40
C PHE A 230 -8.63 -9.50 3.21
N CYS A 231 -8.76 -9.47 4.55
CA CYS A 231 -8.42 -10.63 5.38
C CYS A 231 -9.26 -11.88 5.04
N LEU A 232 -10.57 -11.72 4.77
CA LEU A 232 -11.43 -12.82 4.31
C LEU A 232 -10.95 -13.38 2.98
N LEU A 233 -10.61 -12.51 2.04
CA LEU A 233 -10.10 -12.90 0.72
C LEU A 233 -8.80 -13.68 0.86
N VAL A 234 -7.81 -13.13 1.58
CA VAL A 234 -6.52 -13.78 1.82
C VAL A 234 -6.71 -15.15 2.48
N PHE A 235 -7.53 -15.22 3.53
CA PHE A 235 -7.81 -16.48 4.21
C PHE A 235 -8.44 -17.52 3.27
N SER A 236 -9.39 -17.10 2.43
CA SER A 236 -10.06 -17.98 1.47
C SER A 236 -9.09 -18.53 0.42
N VAL A 237 -8.19 -17.69 -0.09
CA VAL A 237 -7.15 -18.08 -1.04
C VAL A 237 -6.16 -19.04 -0.40
N VAL A 238 -5.66 -18.72 0.79
CA VAL A 238 -4.65 -19.55 1.49
C VAL A 238 -5.25 -20.89 1.92
N LYS A 239 -6.49 -20.92 2.41
CA LYS A 239 -7.13 -22.14 2.89
C LYS A 239 -7.52 -23.12 1.78
N LYS A 240 -8.08 -22.62 0.67
CA LYS A 240 -8.57 -23.49 -0.42
C LYS A 240 -7.45 -24.06 -1.30
N ARG A 241 -6.28 -23.39 -1.33
CA ARG A 241 -5.32 -23.58 -2.42
C ARG A 241 -3.90 -23.86 -1.94
N ASN A 242 -3.71 -24.96 -1.22
CA ASN A 242 -2.36 -25.39 -0.82
C ASN A 242 -1.33 -25.50 -1.98
N HIS A 243 -1.79 -25.54 -3.25
CA HIS A 243 -0.93 -25.63 -4.43
C HIS A 243 -0.85 -24.36 -5.28
N GLU A 244 -1.72 -23.35 -5.07
CA GLU A 244 -1.98 -22.31 -6.06
C GLU A 244 -1.47 -20.89 -5.69
N ILE A 245 -0.86 -20.70 -4.52
CA ILE A 245 -0.10 -19.44 -4.22
C ILE A 245 0.99 -19.21 -5.26
N ILE A 246 1.47 -20.28 -5.87
CA ILE A 246 2.49 -20.26 -6.94
C ILE A 246 1.99 -19.56 -8.20
N SER A 247 0.70 -19.65 -8.50
CA SER A 247 0.06 -19.00 -9.65
C SER A 247 -0.50 -17.62 -9.34
N LEU A 248 -0.41 -17.15 -8.10
CA LEU A 248 -0.99 -15.87 -7.69
C LEU A 248 -0.38 -14.70 -8.47
N PHE A 249 0.94 -14.63 -8.54
CA PHE A 249 1.61 -13.56 -9.26
C PHE A 249 1.27 -13.54 -10.74
N PRO A 250 1.41 -14.64 -11.50
CA PRO A 250 0.94 -14.71 -12.88
C PRO A 250 -0.54 -14.35 -13.05
N SER A 251 -1.42 -14.77 -12.11
CA SER A 251 -2.85 -14.45 -12.18
C SER A 251 -3.13 -12.96 -12.01
N ILE A 252 -2.44 -12.28 -11.08
CA ILE A 252 -2.57 -10.83 -10.90
C ILE A 252 -2.07 -10.10 -12.15
N VAL A 253 -0.94 -10.53 -12.70
CA VAL A 253 -0.39 -9.94 -13.93
C VAL A 253 -1.34 -10.13 -15.10
N LEU A 254 -1.91 -11.32 -15.25
CA LEU A 254 -2.91 -11.59 -16.29
C LEU A 254 -4.14 -10.70 -16.12
N PHE A 255 -4.68 -10.60 -14.91
CA PHE A 255 -5.82 -9.74 -14.61
C PHE A 255 -5.53 -8.27 -14.94
N PHE A 256 -4.38 -7.75 -14.53
CA PHE A 256 -3.98 -6.38 -14.84
C PHE A 256 -3.79 -6.16 -16.35
N SER A 257 -3.19 -7.13 -17.04
CA SER A 257 -3.02 -7.05 -18.49
C SER A 257 -4.36 -7.08 -19.22
N LEU A 258 -5.29 -7.93 -18.81
CA LEU A 258 -6.65 -7.98 -19.37
C LEU A 258 -7.38 -6.66 -19.16
N LEU A 259 -7.32 -6.08 -17.95
CA LEU A 259 -7.91 -4.77 -17.68
C LEU A 259 -7.34 -3.69 -18.60
N TYR A 260 -6.01 -3.69 -18.78
CA TYR A 260 -5.35 -2.75 -19.69
C TYR A 260 -5.86 -2.87 -21.12
N PHE A 261 -5.90 -4.09 -21.67
CA PHE A 261 -6.34 -4.32 -23.05
C PHE A 261 -7.85 -4.09 -23.25
N ILE A 262 -8.68 -4.45 -22.26
CA ILE A 262 -10.13 -4.15 -22.34
C ILE A 262 -10.32 -2.64 -22.36
N GLY A 263 -9.64 -1.89 -21.52
CA GLY A 263 -9.75 -0.43 -21.51
C GLY A 263 -9.26 0.23 -22.79
N ALA A 264 -8.23 -0.34 -23.43
CA ALA A 264 -7.73 0.14 -24.72
C ALA A 264 -8.71 -0.19 -25.88
N ALA A 265 -9.51 -1.24 -25.74
CA ALA A 265 -10.48 -1.68 -26.76
C ALA A 265 -11.87 -1.03 -26.63
N VAL A 266 -12.19 -0.46 -25.47
CA VAL A 266 -13.50 0.17 -25.21
C VAL A 266 -13.45 1.64 -25.61
N ASP A 267 -14.15 1.96 -26.67
CA ASP A 267 -14.27 3.35 -27.17
C ASP A 267 -15.37 4.13 -26.38
N ASN A 268 -15.20 4.18 -25.06
CA ASN A 268 -16.11 4.85 -24.13
C ASN A 268 -15.33 5.68 -23.11
N ASN A 269 -15.50 7.00 -23.14
CA ASN A 269 -14.82 7.94 -22.25
C ASN A 269 -15.04 7.62 -20.77
N LEU A 270 -16.22 7.20 -20.36
CA LEU A 270 -16.51 6.87 -18.97
C LEU A 270 -15.74 5.61 -18.51
N ALA A 271 -15.71 4.57 -19.34
CA ALA A 271 -14.99 3.34 -19.05
C ALA A 271 -13.46 3.60 -19.00
N PHE A 272 -12.97 4.44 -19.91
CA PHE A 272 -11.58 4.87 -19.93
C PHE A 272 -11.19 5.59 -18.63
N VAL A 273 -11.98 6.58 -18.21
CA VAL A 273 -11.75 7.32 -16.96
C VAL A 273 -11.85 6.41 -15.73
N ALA A 274 -12.85 5.54 -15.69
CA ALA A 274 -13.01 4.57 -14.58
C ALA A 274 -11.81 3.62 -14.47
N LEU A 275 -11.32 3.12 -15.60
CA LEU A 275 -10.14 2.26 -15.63
C LEU A 275 -8.88 3.02 -15.24
N SER A 276 -8.69 4.23 -15.75
CA SER A 276 -7.56 5.08 -15.38
C SER A 276 -7.56 5.40 -13.88
N LEU A 277 -8.74 5.64 -13.28
CA LEU A 277 -8.91 5.82 -11.85
C LEU A 277 -8.54 4.56 -11.07
N PHE A 278 -8.97 3.38 -11.55
CA PHE A 278 -8.61 2.11 -10.92
C PHE A 278 -7.09 1.88 -10.95
N ILE A 279 -6.45 2.08 -12.10
CA ILE A 279 -4.99 1.94 -12.26
C ILE A 279 -4.26 2.94 -11.37
N MET A 280 -4.70 4.20 -11.36
CA MET A 280 -4.12 5.25 -10.52
C MET A 280 -4.21 4.89 -9.03
N ARG A 281 -5.38 4.50 -8.55
CA ARG A 281 -5.59 4.17 -7.14
C ARG A 281 -4.87 2.90 -6.68
N THR A 282 -4.72 1.93 -7.56
CA THR A 282 -4.17 0.61 -7.21
C THR A 282 -2.65 0.56 -7.36
N PHE A 283 -2.12 1.12 -8.45
CA PHE A 283 -0.71 1.00 -8.82
C PHE A 283 -0.01 2.37 -8.92
N GLY A 284 -0.76 3.42 -9.23
CA GLY A 284 -0.20 4.73 -9.57
C GLY A 284 0.21 5.56 -8.35
N ILE A 285 -0.42 5.37 -7.18
CA ILE A 285 -0.12 6.22 -6.00
C ILE A 285 1.35 6.08 -5.59
N SER A 286 1.89 4.87 -5.50
CA SER A 286 3.31 4.65 -5.20
C SER A 286 4.22 5.21 -6.30
N ALA A 287 3.76 5.09 -7.54
CA ALA A 287 4.43 5.64 -8.72
C ALA A 287 4.50 7.18 -8.68
N LEU A 288 3.50 7.85 -8.14
CA LEU A 288 3.45 9.32 -8.00
C LEU A 288 4.30 9.79 -6.82
N LEU A 289 4.11 9.19 -5.65
CA LEU A 289 4.74 9.65 -4.41
C LEU A 289 6.26 9.53 -4.44
N THR A 290 6.80 8.43 -4.97
CA THR A 290 8.26 8.19 -4.93
C THR A 290 9.05 9.27 -5.66
N PRO A 291 8.81 9.61 -6.94
CA PRO A 291 9.54 10.69 -7.59
C PRO A 291 9.24 12.07 -6.98
N GLY A 292 8.03 12.28 -6.45
CA GLY A 292 7.69 13.52 -5.73
C GLY A 292 8.56 13.74 -4.50
N TYR A 293 8.66 12.73 -3.63
CA TYR A 293 9.55 12.80 -2.45
C TYR A 293 11.03 13.00 -2.83
N ILE A 294 11.51 12.29 -3.84
CA ILE A 294 12.90 12.43 -4.30
C ILE A 294 13.15 13.86 -4.79
N THR A 295 12.27 14.41 -5.61
CA THR A 295 12.41 15.75 -6.18
C THR A 295 12.44 16.81 -5.06
N VAL A 296 11.53 16.71 -4.11
CA VAL A 296 11.44 17.68 -3.00
C VAL A 296 12.66 17.59 -2.09
N PHE A 297 13.06 16.41 -1.64
CA PHE A 297 14.19 16.26 -0.72
C PHE A 297 15.58 16.39 -1.37
N ASN A 298 15.66 16.48 -2.67
CA ASN A 298 16.89 16.93 -3.34
C ASN A 298 17.12 18.45 -3.22
N SER A 299 16.05 19.23 -2.98
CA SER A 299 16.11 20.69 -2.90
C SER A 299 15.74 21.27 -1.54
N MET A 300 15.06 20.50 -0.70
CA MET A 300 14.57 20.92 0.61
C MET A 300 15.26 20.18 1.77
N PRO A 301 15.25 20.74 2.99
CA PRO A 301 15.89 20.12 4.14
C PRO A 301 15.21 18.80 4.52
N HIS A 302 16.02 17.83 4.96
CA HIS A 302 15.54 16.57 5.46
C HIS A 302 14.88 16.71 6.83
N THR A 303 13.84 15.93 7.10
CA THR A 303 13.10 15.97 8.38
C THR A 303 13.79 15.24 9.52
N TYR A 304 14.75 14.33 9.24
CA TYR A 304 15.40 13.47 10.24
C TYR A 304 14.41 12.81 11.21
N TYR A 305 13.29 12.29 10.68
CA TYR A 305 12.17 11.72 11.41
C TYR A 305 11.38 12.70 12.30
N SER A 306 11.66 14.00 12.30
CA SER A 306 10.92 15.00 13.08
C SER A 306 9.45 15.20 12.64
N HIS A 307 9.05 14.63 11.49
CA HIS A 307 7.64 14.52 11.09
C HIS A 307 6.82 13.60 12.04
N VAL A 308 7.49 12.75 12.83
CA VAL A 308 6.85 11.98 13.90
C VAL A 308 6.73 12.88 15.13
N ARG A 309 5.51 13.13 15.59
CA ARG A 309 5.22 14.11 16.67
C ARG A 309 6.06 13.90 17.93
N ILE A 310 6.25 12.65 18.36
CA ILE A 310 7.07 12.32 19.54
C ILE A 310 8.52 12.77 19.32
N ILE A 311 9.08 12.51 18.15
CA ILE A 311 10.46 12.92 17.83
C ILE A 311 10.54 14.44 17.75
N ASN A 312 9.57 15.09 17.13
CA ASN A 312 9.55 16.55 17.03
C ASN A 312 9.39 17.23 18.40
N SER A 313 8.60 16.67 19.32
CA SER A 313 8.48 17.22 20.68
C SER A 313 9.79 17.17 21.47
N ILE A 314 10.71 16.26 21.11
CA ILE A 314 12.04 16.15 21.73
C ILE A 314 13.07 17.00 21.00
N THR A 315 13.03 16.99 19.67
CA THR A 315 14.10 17.60 18.84
C THR A 315 13.79 19.03 18.39
N GLY A 316 12.52 19.39 18.19
CA GLY A 316 12.10 20.69 17.64
C GLY A 316 12.58 20.94 16.21
N MET A 317 13.03 19.89 15.48
CA MET A 317 13.78 20.04 14.21
C MET A 317 12.89 19.97 12.95
N TYR A 318 11.55 19.95 13.09
CA TYR A 318 10.69 19.87 11.91
C TYR A 318 10.78 21.15 11.07
N PRO A 319 11.24 21.04 9.80
CA PRO A 319 11.65 22.23 9.04
C PRO A 319 10.52 22.91 8.27
N PHE A 320 9.32 22.32 8.21
CA PHE A 320 8.21 22.84 7.41
C PHE A 320 7.17 23.54 8.29
N SER A 321 6.52 24.58 7.73
CA SER A 321 5.38 25.27 8.37
C SER A 321 4.13 24.40 8.40
N GLU A 322 3.91 23.58 7.37
CA GLU A 322 2.80 22.64 7.30
C GLU A 322 3.07 21.44 8.21
N PRO A 323 2.20 21.15 9.19
CA PRO A 323 2.45 20.09 10.19
C PRO A 323 2.38 18.67 9.61
N VAL A 324 1.76 18.50 8.44
CA VAL A 324 1.61 17.21 7.77
C VAL A 324 2.63 17.11 6.63
N LEU A 325 3.65 16.26 6.81
CA LEU A 325 4.73 16.09 5.84
C LEU A 325 4.22 15.80 4.42
N GLY A 326 3.17 14.98 4.28
CA GLY A 326 2.60 14.68 2.97
C GLY A 326 2.04 15.90 2.25
N LYS A 327 1.42 16.85 2.98
CA LYS A 327 0.95 18.11 2.43
C LYS A 327 2.12 19.02 2.07
N ALA A 328 3.11 19.16 2.95
CA ALA A 328 4.32 19.96 2.70
C ALA A 328 5.06 19.48 1.44
N VAL A 329 5.23 18.19 1.28
CA VAL A 329 5.86 17.60 0.10
C VAL A 329 5.00 17.80 -1.15
N TRP A 330 3.68 17.65 -1.02
CA TRP A 330 2.77 17.78 -2.14
C TRP A 330 2.73 19.21 -2.68
N SER A 331 2.52 20.20 -1.82
CA SER A 331 2.53 21.62 -2.21
C SER A 331 3.86 22.03 -2.86
N ALA A 332 4.97 21.55 -2.31
CA ALA A 332 6.28 21.80 -2.89
C ALA A 332 6.51 21.12 -4.26
N TYR A 333 5.92 19.94 -4.46
CA TYR A 333 6.06 19.16 -5.70
C TYR A 333 5.18 19.69 -6.84
N THR A 334 3.94 20.10 -6.51
CA THR A 334 2.98 20.63 -7.49
C THR A 334 3.15 22.14 -7.74
N GLY A 335 3.78 22.85 -6.82
CA GLY A 335 3.87 24.32 -6.86
C GLY A 335 2.58 25.01 -6.40
N GLU A 336 1.67 24.27 -5.78
CA GLU A 336 0.47 24.80 -5.13
C GLU A 336 0.83 25.23 -3.71
N ALA A 337 1.04 26.55 -3.52
CA ALA A 337 1.26 27.17 -2.21
C ALA A 337 -0.08 27.59 -1.57
#